data_c253962067f20ee7f8dea0e32a8a0374
#
_entry.id   c253962067f20ee7f8dea0e32a8a0374
#
_cell.length_a   1.000
_cell.length_b   1.000
_cell.length_c   1.000
_cell.angle_alpha   90.00
_cell.angle_beta   90.00
_cell.angle_gamma   90.00
#
_symmetry.space_group_name_H-M   'P 1'
#
loop_
_entity.id
_entity.type
_entity.pdbx_description
1 polymer ?
#
loop_
_entity_poly.entity_id
_entity_poly.type
_entity_poly.pdbx_seq_one_letter_code
_entity_poly.pdbx_strand_id
1 'polypeptide(L)'
;MSRRLSRSEMLIGGYKFFRYLAIGGLFFINLEVTKRCNAHCNFCDYWKEKPPKELKDYTPVVAKLKPLSVGITGGEPLLREDLPDLIASLRRNFGFLHISLITNGSLLTREKGLDLWRAGLDELAISLDYLDGRHDEGRGLPGLTEHILAVAPELAAAGVDLSFNLVMKSGNYREAPQIVRECARMGIKVSISTYNCWRTNNSGHMIEKDELRDLADVIAELKELKRTLGNPANSHFYLDRVPDFFENRNISGCTAGLNWIQVTPDGMIKRCSDHPVAARFSEWRRRFFAPTDCGRCWYGCRGGAQEPWSIKRFVEKSKDALSA
;
A
#
# COMPACT_ATOMS: atom_id res chain seq x y z
N MET A 1 -1.88 -8.09 17.93
CA MET A 1 -1.22 -6.95 18.62
C MET A 1 -0.16 -6.43 17.67
N SER A 2 -0.28 -5.21 17.16
CA SER A 2 0.80 -4.62 16.36
C SER A 2 2.08 -4.54 17.21
N ARG A 3 3.22 -4.51 16.55
CA ARG A 3 4.53 -4.43 17.22
C ARG A 3 4.61 -3.15 18.08
N ARG A 4 4.75 -3.28 19.38
CA ARG A 4 4.95 -2.12 20.25
C ARG A 4 6.29 -1.45 19.95
N LEU A 5 6.25 -0.16 19.64
CA LEU A 5 7.45 0.64 19.50
C LEU A 5 8.16 0.78 20.87
N SER A 6 9.45 0.59 20.91
CA SER A 6 10.26 0.94 22.06
C SER A 6 10.27 2.46 22.30
N ARG A 7 10.59 2.90 23.51
CA ARG A 7 10.72 4.34 23.82
C ARG A 7 11.72 5.04 22.91
N SER A 8 12.82 4.39 22.58
CA SER A 8 13.82 4.93 21.66
C SER A 8 13.28 5.06 20.23
N GLU A 9 12.54 4.07 19.73
CA GLU A 9 11.90 4.14 18.42
C GLU A 9 10.86 5.26 18.36
N MET A 10 10.07 5.46 19.41
CA MET A 10 9.10 6.57 19.48
C MET A 10 9.81 7.93 19.44
N LEU A 11 10.91 8.11 20.16
CA LEU A 11 11.67 9.36 20.15
C LEU A 11 12.31 9.61 18.77
N ILE A 12 12.94 8.60 18.17
CA ILE A 12 13.56 8.69 16.84
C ILE A 12 12.48 8.95 15.79
N GLY A 13 11.36 8.25 15.85
CA GLY A 13 10.22 8.43 14.96
C GLY A 13 9.63 9.84 15.06
N GLY A 14 9.41 10.33 16.26
CA GLY A 14 8.97 11.69 16.54
C GLY A 14 9.92 12.73 15.96
N TYR A 15 11.24 12.61 16.23
CA TYR A 15 12.26 13.49 15.65
C TYR A 15 12.24 13.48 14.12
N LYS A 16 12.23 12.29 13.49
CA LYS A 16 12.17 12.16 12.03
C LYS A 16 10.91 12.81 11.46
N PHE A 17 9.77 12.62 12.13
CA PHE A 17 8.51 13.19 11.70
C PHE A 17 8.49 14.73 11.79
N PHE A 18 8.91 15.30 12.94
CA PHE A 18 9.02 16.75 13.09
C PHE A 18 10.02 17.36 12.09
N ARG A 19 11.14 16.68 11.86
CA ARG A 19 12.09 17.07 10.82
C ARG A 19 11.44 17.06 9.43
N TYR A 20 10.64 16.03 9.11
CA TYR A 20 9.88 15.98 7.85
C TYR A 20 8.93 17.17 7.71
N LEU A 21 8.18 17.51 8.75
CA LEU A 21 7.28 18.67 8.75
C LEU A 21 8.03 19.99 8.56
N ALA A 22 9.18 20.16 9.20
CA ALA A 22 9.95 21.40 9.18
C ALA A 22 10.67 21.63 7.84
N ILE A 23 11.29 20.60 7.29
CA ILE A 23 12.16 20.75 6.13
C ILE A 23 11.74 19.93 4.90
N GLY A 24 10.69 19.11 5.01
CA GLY A 24 10.25 18.19 3.97
C GLY A 24 11.17 16.98 3.80
N GLY A 25 10.93 16.21 2.76
CA GLY A 25 11.65 14.97 2.43
C GLY A 25 10.70 13.86 2.02
N LEU A 26 11.18 12.63 2.00
CA LEU A 26 10.34 11.48 1.67
C LEU A 26 9.61 10.99 2.92
N PHE A 27 8.29 11.03 2.85
CA PHE A 27 7.43 10.42 3.86
C PHE A 27 7.48 8.90 3.74
N PHE A 28 7.30 8.39 2.53
CA PHE A 28 7.47 6.97 2.26
C PHE A 28 8.17 6.69 0.92
N ILE A 29 8.70 5.49 0.78
CA ILE A 29 9.17 4.94 -0.49
C ILE A 29 8.53 3.58 -0.73
N ASN A 30 8.18 3.29 -1.97
CA ASN A 30 7.86 1.93 -2.39
C ASN A 30 9.13 1.26 -2.92
N LEU A 31 9.48 0.11 -2.35
CA LEU A 31 10.53 -0.75 -2.86
C LEU A 31 9.89 -1.87 -3.69
N GLU A 32 10.01 -1.80 -5.01
CA GLU A 32 9.78 -2.97 -5.84
C GLU A 32 10.96 -3.91 -5.64
N VAL A 33 10.80 -4.96 -4.84
CA VAL A 33 11.93 -5.87 -4.55
C VAL A 33 12.12 -6.93 -5.63
N THR A 34 11.08 -7.13 -6.47
CA THR A 34 11.11 -8.04 -7.63
C THR A 34 10.11 -7.60 -8.69
N LYS A 35 10.33 -7.96 -9.95
CA LYS A 35 9.33 -7.88 -11.02
C LYS A 35 8.66 -9.21 -11.29
N ARG A 36 9.20 -10.31 -10.75
CA ARG A 36 8.59 -11.64 -10.90
C ARG A 36 7.23 -11.65 -10.20
N CYS A 37 6.23 -12.21 -10.85
CA CYS A 37 4.91 -12.41 -10.28
C CYS A 37 4.35 -13.76 -10.75
N ASN A 38 3.71 -14.48 -9.86
CA ASN A 38 3.01 -15.72 -10.18
C ASN A 38 1.52 -15.50 -10.50
N ALA A 39 1.01 -14.28 -10.33
CA ALA A 39 -0.35 -13.89 -10.71
C ALA A 39 -0.38 -13.24 -12.10
N HIS A 40 -1.49 -13.46 -12.83
CA HIS A 40 -1.74 -12.90 -14.16
C HIS A 40 -2.99 -12.00 -14.13
N CYS A 41 -3.00 -11.02 -13.24
CA CYS A 41 -4.16 -10.16 -13.01
C CYS A 41 -4.60 -9.46 -14.29
N ASN A 42 -5.91 -9.47 -14.58
CA ASN A 42 -6.49 -8.86 -15.76
C ASN A 42 -6.46 -7.31 -15.76
N PHE A 43 -6.09 -6.72 -14.63
CA PHE A 43 -5.99 -5.28 -14.40
C PHE A 43 -4.55 -4.82 -14.09
N CYS A 44 -3.54 -5.69 -14.24
CA CYS A 44 -2.13 -5.41 -13.97
C CYS A 44 -1.26 -6.04 -15.05
N ASP A 45 -0.13 -5.40 -15.39
CA ASP A 45 0.81 -5.84 -16.42
C ASP A 45 2.24 -6.04 -15.90
N TYR A 46 2.47 -5.95 -14.58
CA TYR A 46 3.80 -6.14 -13.98
C TYR A 46 4.43 -7.50 -14.30
N TRP A 47 3.62 -8.55 -14.38
CA TRP A 47 4.06 -9.90 -14.72
C TRP A 47 4.58 -10.06 -16.16
N LYS A 48 4.30 -9.07 -17.03
CA LYS A 48 4.81 -9.03 -18.41
C LYS A 48 6.20 -8.40 -18.49
N GLU A 49 6.63 -7.68 -17.45
CA GLU A 49 7.92 -7.00 -17.48
C GLU A 49 9.07 -8.00 -17.24
N LYS A 50 10.13 -7.86 -18.04
CA LYS A 50 11.36 -8.63 -17.81
C LYS A 50 11.99 -8.17 -16.49
N PRO A 51 12.22 -9.10 -15.53
CA PRO A 51 12.80 -8.72 -14.25
C PRO A 51 14.24 -8.24 -14.43
N PRO A 52 14.61 -7.06 -13.88
CA PRO A 52 16.01 -6.62 -13.82
C PRO A 52 16.77 -7.43 -12.76
N LYS A 53 18.08 -7.19 -12.64
CA LYS A 53 18.87 -7.75 -11.54
C LYS A 53 18.39 -7.16 -10.20
N GLU A 54 17.97 -8.02 -9.29
CA GLU A 54 17.46 -7.62 -7.98
C GLU A 54 18.60 -7.31 -7.02
N LEU A 55 18.47 -6.21 -6.27
CA LEU A 55 19.36 -5.92 -5.15
C LEU A 55 19.14 -6.95 -4.03
N LYS A 56 20.23 -7.39 -3.43
CA LYS A 56 20.20 -8.26 -2.23
C LYS A 56 20.06 -7.47 -0.93
N ASP A 57 20.48 -6.20 -0.94
CA ASP A 57 20.43 -5.32 0.21
C ASP A 57 19.90 -3.94 -0.19
N TYR A 58 18.84 -3.48 0.49
CA TYR A 58 18.25 -2.16 0.31
C TYR A 58 18.67 -1.16 1.39
N THR A 59 19.53 -1.56 2.32
CA THR A 59 20.05 -0.65 3.38
C THR A 59 20.70 0.61 2.78
N PRO A 60 21.56 0.53 1.72
CA PRO A 60 22.12 1.73 1.10
C PRO A 60 21.06 2.65 0.48
N VAL A 61 19.98 2.07 -0.07
CA VAL A 61 18.85 2.82 -0.64
C VAL A 61 18.16 3.62 0.46
N VAL A 62 17.75 2.96 1.54
CA VAL A 62 17.04 3.59 2.67
C VAL A 62 17.92 4.60 3.38
N ALA A 63 19.22 4.32 3.56
CA ALA A 63 20.20 5.25 4.14
C ALA A 63 20.33 6.53 3.32
N LYS A 64 20.34 6.43 1.99
CA LYS A 64 20.41 7.58 1.08
C LYS A 64 19.13 8.39 1.05
N LEU A 65 17.99 7.72 0.95
CA LEU A 65 16.66 8.33 0.76
C LEU A 65 16.05 8.85 2.07
N LYS A 66 16.37 8.23 3.21
CA LYS A 66 15.92 8.60 4.57
C LYS A 66 14.40 8.77 4.73
N PRO A 67 13.59 7.80 4.28
CA PRO A 67 12.14 7.86 4.44
C PRO A 67 11.72 7.61 5.90
N LEU A 68 10.46 7.94 6.22
CA LEU A 68 9.82 7.53 7.48
C LEU A 68 9.24 6.12 7.37
N SER A 69 8.81 5.72 6.17
CA SER A 69 8.16 4.45 5.91
C SER A 69 8.65 3.83 4.60
N VAL A 70 8.66 2.51 4.57
CA VAL A 70 8.99 1.68 3.40
C VAL A 70 7.83 0.73 3.13
N GLY A 71 7.27 0.78 1.93
CA GLY A 71 6.34 -0.22 1.42
C GLY A 71 7.08 -1.21 0.54
N ILE A 72 7.18 -2.46 0.95
CA ILE A 72 7.75 -3.54 0.13
C ILE A 72 6.67 -4.03 -0.82
N THR A 73 6.97 -4.01 -2.11
CA THR A 73 6.06 -4.38 -3.19
C THR A 73 6.85 -4.97 -4.37
N GLY A 74 6.22 -5.09 -5.53
CA GLY A 74 6.86 -5.56 -6.75
C GLY A 74 5.87 -6.22 -7.68
N GLY A 75 6.27 -7.32 -8.31
CA GLY A 75 5.35 -8.36 -8.77
C GLY A 75 4.74 -9.05 -7.57
N GLU A 76 5.33 -10.18 -7.15
CA GLU A 76 4.99 -10.83 -5.90
C GLU A 76 6.24 -10.97 -5.01
N PRO A 77 6.31 -10.19 -3.91
CA PRO A 77 7.48 -10.20 -3.03
C PRO A 77 7.78 -11.55 -2.37
N LEU A 78 6.75 -12.37 -2.10
CA LEU A 78 6.92 -13.69 -1.48
C LEU A 78 7.61 -14.74 -2.40
N LEU A 79 7.89 -14.38 -3.67
CA LEU A 79 8.77 -15.15 -4.53
C LEU A 79 10.26 -14.98 -4.19
N ARG A 80 10.59 -14.03 -3.29
CA ARG A 80 11.95 -13.87 -2.77
C ARG A 80 12.13 -14.68 -1.50
N GLU A 81 13.01 -15.64 -1.56
CA GLU A 81 13.35 -16.47 -0.39
C GLU A 81 14.09 -15.67 0.69
N ASP A 82 14.87 -14.65 0.27
CA ASP A 82 15.64 -13.77 1.16
C ASP A 82 14.82 -12.59 1.74
N LEU A 83 13.50 -12.58 1.55
CA LEU A 83 12.64 -11.47 1.99
C LEU A 83 12.66 -11.24 3.52
N PRO A 84 12.62 -12.28 4.38
CA PRO A 84 12.77 -12.09 5.83
C PRO A 84 14.11 -11.46 6.21
N ASP A 85 15.21 -11.87 5.58
CA ASP A 85 16.55 -11.31 5.82
C ASP A 85 16.65 -9.85 5.41
N LEU A 86 16.01 -9.49 4.28
CA LEU A 86 15.90 -8.12 3.80
C LEU A 86 15.17 -7.24 4.84
N ILE A 87 14.01 -7.68 5.33
CA ILE A 87 13.25 -6.97 6.36
C ILE A 87 14.06 -6.84 7.65
N ALA A 88 14.69 -7.92 8.11
CA ALA A 88 15.53 -7.93 9.30
C ALA A 88 16.74 -6.98 9.16
N SER A 89 17.35 -6.91 7.96
CA SER A 89 18.44 -5.98 7.69
C SER A 89 17.97 -4.52 7.80
N LEU A 90 16.84 -4.17 7.19
CA LEU A 90 16.26 -2.83 7.32
C LEU A 90 15.94 -2.50 8.78
N ARG A 91 15.34 -3.43 9.52
CA ARG A 91 14.99 -3.24 10.92
C ARG A 91 16.21 -2.99 11.83
N ARG A 92 17.28 -3.76 11.64
CA ARG A 92 18.52 -3.60 12.42
C ARG A 92 19.25 -2.30 12.16
N ASN A 93 19.23 -1.81 10.91
CA ASN A 93 20.05 -0.66 10.51
C ASN A 93 19.36 0.70 10.75
N PHE A 94 18.05 0.73 11.02
CA PHE A 94 17.31 1.98 11.21
C PHE A 94 16.54 1.94 12.54
N GLY A 95 16.85 2.85 13.44
CA GLY A 95 16.23 2.92 14.78
C GLY A 95 14.73 3.17 14.78
N PHE A 96 14.18 3.82 13.73
CA PHE A 96 12.75 3.87 13.42
C PHE A 96 12.59 3.81 11.90
N LEU A 97 11.79 2.88 11.45
CA LEU A 97 11.35 2.75 10.06
C LEU A 97 10.07 1.93 10.07
N HIS A 98 8.96 2.48 9.58
CA HIS A 98 7.76 1.68 9.39
C HIS A 98 7.93 0.84 8.11
N ILE A 99 7.76 -0.48 8.21
CA ILE A 99 7.95 -1.44 7.11
C ILE A 99 6.62 -2.15 6.86
N SER A 100 6.02 -1.91 5.71
CA SER A 100 4.84 -2.64 5.24
C SER A 100 5.17 -3.52 4.04
N LEU A 101 4.42 -4.60 3.86
CA LEU A 101 4.54 -5.53 2.74
C LEU A 101 3.18 -5.71 2.07
N ILE A 102 3.15 -5.64 0.74
CA ILE A 102 1.95 -5.96 -0.05
C ILE A 102 2.19 -7.24 -0.83
N THR A 103 1.29 -8.21 -0.70
CA THR A 103 1.35 -9.52 -1.38
C THR A 103 0.00 -9.90 -2.00
N ASN A 104 0.02 -10.73 -3.03
CA ASN A 104 -1.20 -11.37 -3.52
C ASN A 104 -1.70 -12.50 -2.59
N GLY A 105 -0.88 -12.92 -1.63
CA GLY A 105 -1.24 -13.90 -0.60
C GLY A 105 -1.12 -15.37 -1.02
N SER A 106 -0.92 -15.69 -2.29
CA SER A 106 -0.95 -17.09 -2.79
C SER A 106 0.14 -17.99 -2.20
N LEU A 107 1.27 -17.41 -1.81
CA LEU A 107 2.41 -18.11 -1.20
C LEU A 107 2.48 -17.90 0.32
N LEU A 108 1.50 -17.22 0.89
CA LEU A 108 1.45 -16.92 2.31
C LEU A 108 0.99 -18.15 3.09
N THR A 109 1.80 -18.59 4.02
CA THR A 109 1.41 -19.57 5.04
C THR A 109 1.47 -18.90 6.41
N ARG A 110 0.91 -19.56 7.43
CA ARG A 110 1.00 -19.06 8.81
C ARG A 110 2.48 -18.90 9.23
N GLU A 111 3.34 -19.87 8.91
CA GLU A 111 4.77 -19.80 9.22
C GLU A 111 5.44 -18.63 8.53
N LYS A 112 5.25 -18.48 7.21
CA LYS A 112 5.84 -17.35 6.45
C LYS A 112 5.39 -16.01 7.00
N GLY A 113 4.09 -15.84 7.31
CA GLY A 113 3.57 -14.60 7.89
C GLY A 113 4.22 -14.29 9.23
N LEU A 114 4.36 -15.28 10.10
CA LEU A 114 5.02 -15.12 11.40
C LEU A 114 6.53 -14.85 11.26
N ASP A 115 7.21 -15.44 10.28
CA ASP A 115 8.64 -15.20 10.06
C ASP A 115 8.89 -13.77 9.56
N LEU A 116 8.06 -13.26 8.67
CA LEU A 116 8.10 -11.85 8.26
C LEU A 116 7.86 -10.91 9.45
N TRP A 117 6.87 -11.22 10.29
CA TRP A 117 6.58 -10.47 11.49
C TRP A 117 7.75 -10.47 12.49
N ARG A 118 8.35 -11.64 12.75
CA ARG A 118 9.54 -11.78 13.60
C ARG A 118 10.76 -11.06 13.02
N ALA A 119 10.88 -11.01 11.69
CA ALA A 119 11.92 -10.26 11.00
C ALA A 119 11.78 -8.74 11.20
N GLY A 120 10.62 -8.25 11.66
CA GLY A 120 10.38 -6.86 11.98
C GLY A 120 9.47 -6.13 11.00
N LEU A 121 8.62 -6.85 10.25
CA LEU A 121 7.52 -6.26 9.49
C LEU A 121 6.54 -5.57 10.46
N ASP A 122 6.03 -4.41 10.10
CA ASP A 122 5.03 -3.69 10.91
C ASP A 122 3.60 -3.89 10.39
N GLU A 123 3.42 -4.10 9.08
CA GLU A 123 2.10 -4.32 8.47
C GLU A 123 2.20 -5.28 7.28
N LEU A 124 1.30 -6.26 7.24
CA LEU A 124 1.12 -7.19 6.12
C LEU A 124 -0.19 -6.90 5.41
N ALA A 125 -0.12 -6.39 4.19
CA ALA A 125 -1.29 -6.13 3.36
C ALA A 125 -1.46 -7.23 2.31
N ILE A 126 -2.62 -7.90 2.32
CA ILE A 126 -2.97 -8.97 1.38
C ILE A 126 -4.00 -8.43 0.40
N SER A 127 -3.80 -8.67 -0.88
CA SER A 127 -4.76 -8.26 -1.90
C SER A 127 -6.06 -9.07 -1.81
N LEU A 128 -7.22 -8.40 -1.76
CA LEU A 128 -8.54 -9.04 -1.77
C LEU A 128 -9.57 -8.13 -2.45
N ASP A 129 -10.03 -8.51 -3.64
CA ASP A 129 -10.95 -7.71 -4.45
C ASP A 129 -12.40 -8.20 -4.41
N TYR A 130 -12.61 -9.48 -4.04
CA TYR A 130 -13.90 -10.16 -3.87
C TYR A 130 -13.78 -11.21 -2.78
N LEU A 131 -14.91 -11.65 -2.21
CA LEU A 131 -14.99 -12.72 -1.20
C LEU A 131 -15.32 -14.10 -1.82
N ASP A 132 -15.20 -14.24 -3.13
CA ASP A 132 -15.52 -15.45 -3.89
C ASP A 132 -14.56 -15.68 -5.06
N GLY A 133 -14.82 -16.71 -5.87
CA GLY A 133 -13.96 -17.14 -6.98
C GLY A 133 -13.69 -16.09 -8.05
N ARG A 134 -14.43 -14.99 -8.11
CA ARG A 134 -14.12 -13.85 -8.99
C ARG A 134 -12.77 -13.20 -8.65
N HIS A 135 -12.35 -13.30 -7.38
CA HIS A 135 -10.99 -12.87 -7.00
C HIS A 135 -9.94 -13.75 -7.66
N ASP A 136 -10.14 -15.06 -7.65
CA ASP A 136 -9.26 -16.06 -8.28
C ASP A 136 -9.14 -15.83 -9.78
N GLU A 137 -10.29 -15.68 -10.44
CA GLU A 137 -10.36 -15.40 -11.89
C GLU A 137 -9.66 -14.09 -12.24
N GLY A 138 -9.93 -13.02 -11.50
CA GLY A 138 -9.34 -11.71 -11.72
C GLY A 138 -7.82 -11.68 -11.59
N ARG A 139 -7.25 -12.61 -10.79
CA ARG A 139 -5.81 -12.72 -10.55
C ARG A 139 -5.14 -13.90 -11.25
N GLY A 140 -5.92 -14.78 -11.89
CA GLY A 140 -5.40 -15.98 -12.54
C GLY A 140 -4.77 -16.97 -11.57
N LEU A 141 -5.33 -17.10 -10.36
CA LEU A 141 -4.83 -17.94 -9.26
C LEU A 141 -6.00 -18.74 -8.65
N PRO A 142 -6.31 -19.93 -9.17
CA PRO A 142 -7.40 -20.77 -8.65
C PRO A 142 -7.22 -21.12 -7.16
N GLY A 143 -8.30 -21.03 -6.36
CA GLY A 143 -8.30 -21.32 -4.93
C GLY A 143 -7.70 -20.24 -4.03
N LEU A 144 -7.32 -19.09 -4.60
CA LEU A 144 -6.67 -18.01 -3.86
C LEU A 144 -7.56 -17.43 -2.76
N THR A 145 -8.85 -17.23 -3.05
CA THR A 145 -9.80 -16.64 -2.10
C THR A 145 -9.96 -17.51 -0.86
N GLU A 146 -10.20 -18.80 -1.05
CA GLU A 146 -10.31 -19.75 0.05
C GLU A 146 -9.04 -19.80 0.89
N HIS A 147 -7.89 -19.83 0.23
CA HIS A 147 -6.58 -19.82 0.89
C HIS A 147 -6.38 -18.56 1.73
N ILE A 148 -6.63 -17.37 1.19
CA ILE A 148 -6.46 -16.11 1.91
C ILE A 148 -7.42 -16.03 3.11
N LEU A 149 -8.70 -16.39 2.91
CA LEU A 149 -9.70 -16.34 3.97
C LEU A 149 -9.47 -17.38 5.07
N ALA A 150 -8.71 -18.43 4.80
CA ALA A 150 -8.25 -19.37 5.82
C ALA A 150 -7.04 -18.83 6.59
N VAL A 151 -6.00 -18.35 5.90
CA VAL A 151 -4.71 -18.01 6.53
C VAL A 151 -4.71 -16.64 7.24
N ALA A 152 -5.45 -15.66 6.71
CA ALA A 152 -5.42 -14.30 7.25
C ALA A 152 -5.99 -14.19 8.67
N PRO A 153 -7.13 -14.82 9.03
CA PRO A 153 -7.62 -14.81 10.40
C PRO A 153 -6.66 -15.49 11.41
N GLU A 154 -5.96 -16.54 10.99
CA GLU A 154 -4.97 -17.22 11.84
C GLU A 154 -3.78 -16.30 12.17
N LEU A 155 -3.31 -15.54 11.18
CA LEU A 155 -2.24 -14.56 11.35
C LEU A 155 -2.70 -13.38 12.22
N ALA A 156 -3.91 -12.87 12.00
CA ALA A 156 -4.49 -11.81 12.82
C ALA A 156 -4.64 -12.26 14.28
N ALA A 157 -5.13 -13.48 14.52
CA ALA A 157 -5.23 -14.07 15.86
C ALA A 157 -3.86 -14.28 16.53
N ALA A 158 -2.80 -14.51 15.72
CA ALA A 158 -1.43 -14.60 16.20
C ALA A 158 -0.79 -13.22 16.46
N GLY A 159 -1.52 -12.12 16.18
CA GLY A 159 -1.10 -10.75 16.49
C GLY A 159 -0.31 -10.06 15.37
N VAL A 160 -0.31 -10.61 14.15
CA VAL A 160 0.22 -9.93 12.96
C VAL A 160 -0.72 -8.77 12.61
N ASP A 161 -0.17 -7.56 12.41
CA ASP A 161 -0.97 -6.44 11.90
C ASP A 161 -1.28 -6.65 10.42
N LEU A 162 -2.55 -6.90 10.14
CA LEU A 162 -3.04 -7.31 8.83
C LEU A 162 -4.02 -6.30 8.26
N SER A 163 -3.90 -6.06 6.96
CA SER A 163 -4.91 -5.37 6.17
C SER A 163 -5.21 -6.11 4.85
N PHE A 164 -6.42 -5.97 4.34
CA PHE A 164 -6.73 -6.34 2.97
C PHE A 164 -6.67 -5.11 2.07
N ASN A 165 -6.03 -5.26 0.91
CA ASN A 165 -6.00 -4.25 -0.13
C ASN A 165 -7.04 -4.56 -1.20
N LEU A 166 -8.06 -3.70 -1.32
CA LEU A 166 -9.10 -3.76 -2.33
C LEU A 166 -8.82 -2.76 -3.44
N VAL A 167 -8.69 -3.24 -4.68
CA VAL A 167 -8.68 -2.38 -5.87
C VAL A 167 -10.12 -2.16 -6.31
N MET A 168 -10.65 -0.97 -6.00
CA MET A 168 -12.01 -0.57 -6.37
C MET A 168 -12.11 -0.31 -7.87
N LYS A 169 -13.03 -1.00 -8.53
CA LYS A 169 -13.28 -0.98 -9.99
C LYS A 169 -14.77 -1.21 -10.27
N SER A 170 -15.21 -1.03 -11.53
CA SER A 170 -16.62 -1.18 -11.93
C SER A 170 -17.24 -2.51 -11.51
N GLY A 171 -16.48 -3.61 -11.56
CA GLY A 171 -16.98 -4.93 -11.21
C GLY A 171 -17.17 -5.20 -9.71
N ASN A 172 -16.62 -4.37 -8.79
CA ASN A 172 -16.66 -4.68 -7.35
C ASN A 172 -17.04 -3.52 -6.42
N TYR A 173 -17.14 -2.29 -6.91
CA TYR A 173 -17.33 -1.16 -6.01
C TYR A 173 -18.63 -1.26 -5.19
N ARG A 174 -19.71 -1.85 -5.77
CA ARG A 174 -20.99 -2.05 -5.07
C ARG A 174 -20.87 -3.03 -3.89
N GLU A 175 -19.91 -3.94 -3.95
CA GLU A 175 -19.69 -4.96 -2.92
C GLU A 175 -18.69 -4.48 -1.84
N ALA A 176 -17.99 -3.36 -2.07
CA ALA A 176 -16.97 -2.85 -1.14
C ALA A 176 -17.49 -2.70 0.31
N PRO A 177 -18.72 -2.20 0.58
CA PRO A 177 -19.24 -2.14 1.93
C PRO A 177 -19.44 -3.52 2.58
N GLN A 178 -19.88 -4.53 1.83
CA GLN A 178 -20.01 -5.90 2.32
C GLN A 178 -18.63 -6.49 2.64
N ILE A 179 -17.65 -6.32 1.74
CA ILE A 179 -16.27 -6.78 1.97
C ILE A 179 -15.71 -6.15 3.25
N VAL A 180 -15.91 -4.85 3.45
CA VAL A 180 -15.48 -4.14 4.65
C VAL A 180 -16.12 -4.69 5.93
N ARG A 181 -17.43 -5.03 5.90
CA ARG A 181 -18.13 -5.64 7.05
C ARG A 181 -17.59 -7.03 7.38
N GLU A 182 -17.41 -7.88 6.37
CA GLU A 182 -16.89 -9.23 6.59
C GLU A 182 -15.45 -9.20 7.12
N CYS A 183 -14.61 -8.33 6.56
CA CYS A 183 -13.25 -8.15 7.06
C CYS A 183 -13.21 -7.60 8.49
N ALA A 184 -14.14 -6.68 8.83
CA ALA A 184 -14.25 -6.17 10.20
C ALA A 184 -14.62 -7.26 11.21
N ARG A 185 -15.47 -8.23 10.82
CA ARG A 185 -15.81 -9.40 11.66
C ARG A 185 -14.60 -10.30 11.93
N MET A 186 -13.67 -10.35 11.00
CA MET A 186 -12.38 -11.05 11.15
C MET A 186 -11.33 -10.23 11.92
N GLY A 187 -11.66 -8.99 12.34
CA GLY A 187 -10.69 -8.08 12.97
C GLY A 187 -9.65 -7.50 12.00
N ILE A 188 -9.89 -7.59 10.69
CA ILE A 188 -8.95 -7.16 9.65
C ILE A 188 -9.45 -5.88 8.99
N LYS A 189 -8.57 -4.88 8.86
CA LYS A 189 -8.89 -3.62 8.17
C LYS A 189 -8.82 -3.80 6.65
N VAL A 190 -9.60 -2.98 5.93
CA VAL A 190 -9.55 -2.89 4.46
C VAL A 190 -8.96 -1.55 4.06
N SER A 191 -7.95 -1.57 3.21
CA SER A 191 -7.42 -0.39 2.52
C SER A 191 -7.92 -0.40 1.08
N ILE A 192 -8.58 0.68 0.66
CA ILE A 192 -9.16 0.81 -0.67
C ILE A 192 -8.21 1.64 -1.54
N SER A 193 -7.96 1.18 -2.77
CA SER A 193 -7.26 1.91 -3.81
C SER A 193 -8.10 1.94 -5.08
N THR A 194 -8.22 3.08 -5.75
CA THR A 194 -8.95 3.15 -7.01
C THR A 194 -8.15 2.50 -8.13
N TYR A 195 -8.83 1.79 -9.02
CA TYR A 195 -8.26 1.39 -10.28
C TYR A 195 -8.02 2.61 -11.18
N ASN A 196 -6.97 2.57 -12.00
CA ASN A 196 -6.82 3.46 -13.14
C ASN A 196 -6.30 2.67 -14.36
N CYS A 197 -6.70 3.10 -15.55
CA CYS A 197 -6.37 2.43 -16.79
C CYS A 197 -5.08 2.93 -17.46
N TRP A 198 -4.41 3.92 -16.89
CA TRP A 198 -3.31 4.60 -17.59
C TRP A 198 -2.19 3.64 -18.01
N ARG A 199 -1.80 2.75 -17.11
CA ARG A 199 -0.68 1.86 -17.36
C ARG A 199 -1.05 0.74 -18.34
N THR A 200 -2.20 0.11 -18.12
CA THR A 200 -2.64 -1.06 -18.88
C THR A 200 -3.40 -0.69 -20.15
N ASN A 201 -3.80 0.57 -20.28
CA ASN A 201 -4.74 1.07 -21.29
C ASN A 201 -6.05 0.25 -21.37
N ASN A 202 -6.45 -0.36 -20.24
CA ASN A 202 -7.68 -1.13 -20.12
C ASN A 202 -8.75 -0.32 -19.36
N SER A 203 -9.64 0.34 -20.09
CA SER A 203 -10.73 1.11 -19.49
C SER A 203 -11.89 0.26 -18.97
N GLY A 204 -11.97 -1.02 -19.33
CA GLY A 204 -13.09 -1.90 -18.95
C GLY A 204 -13.29 -2.13 -17.45
N HIS A 205 -12.33 -1.72 -16.62
CA HIS A 205 -12.43 -1.76 -15.16
C HIS A 205 -12.70 -0.38 -14.53
N MET A 206 -12.80 0.68 -15.34
CA MET A 206 -13.14 2.00 -14.81
C MET A 206 -14.62 2.08 -14.49
N ILE A 207 -14.96 2.72 -13.37
CA ILE A 207 -16.35 3.04 -13.05
C ILE A 207 -16.78 4.18 -13.98
N GLU A 208 -17.88 3.99 -14.71
CA GLU A 208 -18.34 4.92 -15.73
C GLU A 208 -19.31 5.98 -15.16
N LYS A 209 -19.63 7.01 -15.97
CA LYS A 209 -20.39 8.17 -15.49
C LYS A 209 -21.82 7.84 -15.04
N ASP A 210 -22.47 6.86 -15.65
CA ASP A 210 -23.79 6.39 -15.28
C ASP A 210 -23.80 5.62 -13.95
N GLU A 211 -22.65 5.15 -13.49
CA GLU A 211 -22.47 4.45 -12.21
C GLU A 211 -22.15 5.42 -11.04
N LEU A 212 -21.89 6.71 -11.30
CA LEU A 212 -21.41 7.65 -10.27
C LEU A 212 -22.40 7.91 -9.14
N ARG A 213 -23.70 7.83 -9.43
CA ARG A 213 -24.74 7.95 -8.38
C ARG A 213 -24.64 6.81 -7.39
N ASP A 214 -24.58 5.58 -7.88
CA ASP A 214 -24.44 4.38 -7.04
C ASP A 214 -23.10 4.42 -6.29
N LEU A 215 -22.02 4.89 -6.95
CA LEU A 215 -20.72 5.06 -6.31
C LEU A 215 -20.78 6.06 -5.15
N ALA A 216 -21.51 7.17 -5.30
CA ALA A 216 -21.66 8.14 -4.22
C ALA A 216 -22.37 7.53 -3.00
N ASP A 217 -23.41 6.71 -3.21
CA ASP A 217 -24.12 5.99 -2.15
C ASP A 217 -23.19 4.97 -1.46
N VAL A 218 -22.39 4.22 -2.22
CA VAL A 218 -21.37 3.30 -1.69
C VAL A 218 -20.33 4.05 -0.86
N ILE A 219 -19.86 5.20 -1.31
CA ILE A 219 -18.87 5.99 -0.55
C ILE A 219 -19.49 6.53 0.75
N ALA A 220 -20.75 6.94 0.74
CA ALA A 220 -21.45 7.37 1.95
C ALA A 220 -21.53 6.22 2.97
N GLU A 221 -21.85 5.01 2.52
CA GLU A 221 -21.89 3.80 3.34
C GLU A 221 -20.52 3.43 3.90
N LEU A 222 -19.45 3.47 3.08
CA LEU A 222 -18.08 3.24 3.53
C LEU A 222 -17.62 4.25 4.59
N LYS A 223 -18.05 5.51 4.48
CA LYS A 223 -17.77 6.53 5.50
C LYS A 223 -18.51 6.25 6.81
N GLU A 224 -19.72 5.73 6.75
CA GLU A 224 -20.47 5.30 7.91
C GLU A 224 -19.84 4.06 8.57
N LEU A 225 -19.41 3.08 7.79
CA LEU A 225 -18.67 1.92 8.30
C LEU A 225 -17.35 2.34 8.95
N LYS A 226 -16.65 3.32 8.39
CA LYS A 226 -15.46 3.88 9.02
C LYS A 226 -15.78 4.50 10.38
N ARG A 227 -16.88 5.23 10.48
CA ARG A 227 -17.29 5.87 11.74
C ARG A 227 -17.68 4.85 12.82
N THR A 228 -18.37 3.78 12.42
CA THR A 228 -18.95 2.79 13.35
C THR A 228 -18.03 1.63 13.67
N LEU A 229 -17.25 1.16 12.69
CA LEU A 229 -16.38 -0.02 12.79
C LEU A 229 -14.88 0.33 12.76
N GLY A 230 -14.50 1.60 12.51
CA GLY A 230 -13.11 1.96 12.25
C GLY A 230 -12.55 1.40 10.91
N ASN A 231 -13.40 0.88 10.04
CA ASN A 231 -13.08 0.24 8.78
C ASN A 231 -13.95 0.85 7.64
N PRO A 232 -13.41 1.21 6.47
CA PRO A 232 -12.05 0.99 5.98
C PRO A 232 -10.97 1.88 6.64
N ALA A 233 -9.70 1.51 6.45
CA ALA A 233 -8.54 2.25 6.95
C ALA A 233 -8.36 3.63 6.29
N ASN A 234 -8.90 3.81 5.08
CA ASN A 234 -8.83 5.06 4.33
C ASN A 234 -9.45 6.23 5.09
N SER A 235 -8.85 7.41 4.95
CA SER A 235 -9.40 8.65 5.54
C SER A 235 -10.63 9.15 4.77
N HIS A 236 -11.43 9.99 5.43
CA HIS A 236 -12.51 10.71 4.75
C HIS A 236 -11.97 11.56 3.59
N PHE A 237 -10.79 12.18 3.75
CA PHE A 237 -10.13 12.92 2.68
C PHE A 237 -9.92 12.09 1.41
N TYR A 238 -9.56 10.82 1.56
CA TYR A 238 -9.41 9.89 0.44
C TYR A 238 -10.76 9.52 -0.16
N LEU A 239 -11.69 9.06 0.69
CA LEU A 239 -13.00 8.56 0.26
C LEU A 239 -13.84 9.63 -0.47
N ASP A 240 -13.82 10.88 0.04
CA ASP A 240 -14.56 12.00 -0.57
C ASP A 240 -14.14 12.29 -2.01
N ARG A 241 -12.91 11.95 -2.40
CA ARG A 241 -12.37 12.20 -3.74
C ARG A 241 -12.46 11.03 -4.70
N VAL A 242 -12.96 9.88 -4.25
CA VAL A 242 -13.14 8.71 -5.12
C VAL A 242 -14.15 8.99 -6.23
N PRO A 243 -15.36 9.54 -5.96
CA PRO A 243 -16.28 9.92 -7.03
C PRO A 243 -15.69 10.94 -7.99
N ASP A 244 -15.05 12.01 -7.47
CA ASP A 244 -14.41 13.05 -8.29
C ASP A 244 -13.37 12.46 -9.25
N PHE A 245 -12.60 11.46 -8.78
CA PHE A 245 -11.62 10.78 -9.63
C PHE A 245 -12.27 10.03 -10.77
N PHE A 246 -13.33 9.27 -10.52
CA PHE A 246 -13.99 8.51 -11.57
C PHE A 246 -14.79 9.40 -12.52
N GLU A 247 -15.34 10.51 -12.05
CA GLU A 247 -16.03 11.50 -12.88
C GLU A 247 -15.06 12.24 -13.83
N ASN A 248 -13.99 12.78 -13.27
CA ASN A 248 -13.10 13.70 -13.97
C ASN A 248 -11.85 13.00 -14.54
N ARG A 249 -11.62 11.73 -14.19
CA ARG A 249 -10.39 10.98 -14.52
C ARG A 249 -9.11 11.71 -14.09
N ASN A 250 -9.24 12.62 -13.16
CA ASN A 250 -8.16 13.53 -12.75
C ASN A 250 -8.37 14.07 -11.33
N ILE A 251 -7.35 13.93 -10.49
CA ILE A 251 -7.22 14.64 -9.21
C ILE A 251 -5.90 15.42 -9.23
N SER A 252 -5.95 16.74 -9.20
CA SER A 252 -4.75 17.60 -9.22
C SER A 252 -3.87 17.45 -7.95
N GLY A 253 -2.68 18.06 -7.96
CA GLY A 253 -1.83 18.22 -6.79
C GLY A 253 -1.04 16.96 -6.39
N CYS A 254 -0.65 16.11 -7.33
CA CYS A 254 0.16 14.92 -7.04
C CYS A 254 1.52 15.29 -6.42
N THR A 255 1.83 14.69 -5.27
CA THR A 255 3.08 14.91 -4.52
C THR A 255 4.13 13.82 -4.75
N ALA A 256 3.89 12.91 -5.71
CA ALA A 256 4.88 11.91 -6.12
C ALA A 256 6.18 12.59 -6.59
N GLY A 257 7.31 12.09 -6.15
CA GLY A 257 8.62 12.70 -6.39
C GLY A 257 9.02 13.78 -5.38
N LEU A 258 8.08 14.29 -4.57
CA LEU A 258 8.35 15.29 -3.54
C LEU A 258 8.39 14.66 -2.15
N ASN A 259 7.34 13.98 -1.75
CA ASN A 259 7.24 13.34 -0.44
C ASN A 259 7.13 11.80 -0.50
N TRP A 260 7.05 11.23 -1.68
CA TRP A 260 7.16 9.79 -1.90
C TRP A 260 7.70 9.47 -3.30
N ILE A 261 8.35 8.33 -3.44
CA ILE A 261 8.90 7.81 -4.70
C ILE A 261 8.83 6.29 -4.73
N GLN A 262 9.11 5.73 -5.91
CA GLN A 262 9.30 4.31 -6.11
C GLN A 262 10.75 3.99 -6.45
N VAL A 263 11.24 2.86 -5.94
CA VAL A 263 12.55 2.29 -6.24
C VAL A 263 12.35 0.94 -6.91
N THR A 264 12.99 0.73 -8.05
CA THR A 264 12.94 -0.53 -8.81
C THR A 264 13.86 -1.59 -8.20
N PRO A 265 13.71 -2.88 -8.57
CA PRO A 265 14.52 -3.95 -7.98
C PRO A 265 16.03 -3.77 -8.11
N ASP A 266 16.50 -3.08 -9.14
CA ASP A 266 17.92 -2.77 -9.40
C ASP A 266 18.38 -1.42 -8.83
N GLY A 267 17.53 -0.77 -8.03
CA GLY A 267 17.87 0.47 -7.33
C GLY A 267 17.72 1.75 -8.16
N MET A 268 16.97 1.70 -9.25
CA MET A 268 16.61 2.92 -9.97
C MET A 268 15.42 3.60 -9.29
N ILE A 269 15.35 4.92 -9.37
CA ILE A 269 14.23 5.70 -8.81
C ILE A 269 13.26 6.15 -9.90
N LYS A 270 11.99 6.10 -9.56
CA LYS A 270 10.86 6.59 -10.35
C LYS A 270 10.07 7.57 -9.50
N ARG A 271 9.39 8.50 -10.14
CA ARG A 271 8.44 9.39 -9.45
C ARG A 271 7.34 8.57 -8.75
N CYS A 272 6.74 7.63 -9.47
CA CYS A 272 5.77 6.64 -8.97
C CYS A 272 5.79 5.40 -9.88
N SER A 273 4.93 4.41 -9.61
CA SER A 273 4.81 3.17 -10.40
C SER A 273 4.64 3.42 -11.89
N ASP A 274 3.87 4.45 -12.25
CA ASP A 274 3.41 4.70 -13.60
C ASP A 274 4.30 5.67 -14.40
N HIS A 275 5.30 6.25 -13.75
CA HIS A 275 6.29 7.11 -14.42
C HIS A 275 7.55 6.31 -14.82
N PRO A 276 8.28 6.77 -15.85
CA PRO A 276 9.52 6.12 -16.26
C PRO A 276 10.62 6.23 -15.18
N VAL A 277 11.62 5.38 -15.32
CA VAL A 277 12.86 5.45 -14.55
C VAL A 277 13.54 6.80 -14.80
N ALA A 278 14.01 7.43 -13.74
CA ALA A 278 14.65 8.75 -13.80
C ALA A 278 16.17 8.70 -13.56
N ALA A 279 16.64 7.95 -12.55
CA ALA A 279 18.06 7.90 -12.17
C ALA A 279 18.34 6.72 -11.22
N ARG A 280 19.58 6.55 -10.80
CA ARG A 280 19.94 5.67 -9.68
C ARG A 280 19.61 6.33 -8.34
N PHE A 281 19.27 5.52 -7.31
CA PHE A 281 19.04 6.03 -5.95
C PHE A 281 20.24 6.83 -5.40
N SER A 282 21.46 6.53 -5.81
CA SER A 282 22.69 7.24 -5.40
C SER A 282 22.70 8.70 -5.83
N GLU A 283 22.02 9.03 -6.91
CA GLU A 283 21.91 10.40 -7.45
C GLU A 283 20.82 11.21 -6.74
N TRP A 284 20.02 10.57 -5.86
CA TRP A 284 18.97 11.24 -5.13
C TRP A 284 19.49 12.44 -4.33
N ARG A 285 18.81 13.55 -4.48
CA ARG A 285 18.97 14.76 -3.67
C ARG A 285 17.61 15.36 -3.38
N ARG A 286 17.48 16.10 -2.32
CA ARG A 286 16.26 16.84 -2.03
C ARG A 286 15.89 17.72 -3.24
N ARG A 287 14.63 17.71 -3.63
CA ARG A 287 14.12 18.38 -4.85
C ARG A 287 14.70 17.81 -6.15
N PHE A 288 15.03 16.51 -6.15
CA PHE A 288 15.44 15.83 -7.38
C PHE A 288 14.37 15.91 -8.47
N PHE A 289 13.09 15.67 -8.07
CA PHE A 289 11.95 15.86 -8.96
C PHE A 289 11.36 17.27 -8.76
N ALA A 290 10.99 17.94 -9.85
CA ALA A 290 10.16 19.13 -9.82
C ALA A 290 8.74 18.78 -9.37
N PRO A 291 7.91 19.73 -8.90
CA PRO A 291 6.46 19.54 -8.76
C PRO A 291 5.85 19.04 -10.07
N THR A 292 4.70 18.37 -9.98
CA THR A 292 3.97 17.86 -11.15
C THR A 292 2.51 18.24 -11.03
N ASP A 293 1.86 18.49 -12.15
CA ASP A 293 0.42 18.68 -12.33
C ASP A 293 -0.32 17.37 -12.60
N CYS A 294 0.40 16.22 -12.55
CA CYS A 294 -0.18 14.92 -12.79
C CYS A 294 -1.39 14.64 -11.91
N GLY A 295 -2.51 14.28 -12.54
CA GLY A 295 -3.78 13.96 -11.87
C GLY A 295 -4.32 12.55 -12.14
N ARG A 296 -3.59 11.73 -12.89
CA ARG A 296 -4.07 10.52 -13.58
C ARG A 296 -4.46 9.33 -12.70
N CYS A 297 -4.23 9.36 -11.41
CA CYS A 297 -4.62 8.29 -10.50
C CYS A 297 -5.15 8.84 -9.18
N TRP A 298 -5.84 8.00 -8.43
CA TRP A 298 -6.18 8.25 -7.03
C TRP A 298 -5.91 6.99 -6.20
N TYR A 299 -4.65 6.52 -6.24
CA TYR A 299 -4.22 5.37 -5.43
C TYR A 299 -4.28 5.69 -3.93
N GLY A 300 -4.52 4.67 -3.11
CA GLY A 300 -4.54 4.82 -1.65
C GLY A 300 -3.25 5.43 -1.09
N CYS A 301 -2.08 5.04 -1.61
CA CYS A 301 -0.79 5.61 -1.23
C CYS A 301 -0.67 7.09 -1.59
N ARG A 302 -1.19 7.51 -2.75
CA ARG A 302 -1.25 8.91 -3.15
C ARG A 302 -2.16 9.72 -2.23
N GLY A 303 -3.38 9.23 -1.98
CA GLY A 303 -4.33 9.90 -1.09
C GLY A 303 -3.75 10.10 0.31
N GLY A 304 -3.13 9.07 0.87
CA GLY A 304 -2.44 9.17 2.16
C GLY A 304 -1.28 10.17 2.18
N ALA A 305 -0.52 10.29 1.06
CA ALA A 305 0.58 11.24 0.96
C ALA A 305 0.13 12.69 0.76
N GLN A 306 -1.03 12.91 0.13
CA GLN A 306 -1.58 14.24 -0.15
C GLN A 306 -2.49 14.78 0.96
N GLU A 307 -2.96 13.91 1.85
CA GLU A 307 -3.82 14.33 2.95
C GLU A 307 -3.09 15.34 3.84
N PRO A 308 -3.67 16.54 4.07
CA PRO A 308 -3.07 17.55 4.94
C PRO A 308 -2.86 17.02 6.35
N TRP A 309 -1.73 17.35 6.94
CA TRP A 309 -1.48 17.05 8.35
C TRP A 309 -2.34 17.93 9.25
N SER A 310 -2.98 17.31 10.24
CA SER A 310 -3.75 17.99 11.28
C SER A 310 -3.46 17.33 12.63
N ILE A 311 -3.72 18.06 13.74
CA ILE A 311 -3.61 17.50 15.10
C ILE A 311 -4.51 16.26 15.24
N LYS A 312 -5.71 16.30 14.66
CA LYS A 312 -6.64 15.15 14.65
C LYS A 312 -6.01 13.93 14.00
N ARG A 313 -5.43 14.09 12.80
CA ARG A 313 -4.73 13.02 12.08
C ARG A 313 -3.52 12.48 12.87
N PHE A 314 -2.76 13.37 13.50
CA PHE A 314 -1.66 12.97 14.36
C PHE A 314 -2.14 12.13 15.53
N VAL A 315 -3.21 12.55 16.22
CA VAL A 315 -3.80 11.81 17.34
C VAL A 315 -4.38 10.47 16.89
N GLU A 316 -5.07 10.40 15.75
CA GLU A 316 -5.60 9.16 15.19
C GLU A 316 -4.47 8.17 14.88
N LYS A 317 -3.43 8.60 14.17
CA LYS A 317 -2.26 7.76 13.86
C LYS A 317 -1.46 7.36 15.10
N SER A 318 -1.38 8.25 16.10
CA SER A 318 -0.72 7.93 17.37
C SER A 318 -1.53 6.95 18.23
N LYS A 319 -2.86 7.01 18.17
CA LYS A 319 -3.74 6.03 18.83
C LYS A 319 -3.62 4.65 18.17
N ASP A 320 -3.60 4.58 16.85
CA ASP A 320 -3.36 3.33 16.11
C ASP A 320 -2.01 2.71 16.52
N ALA A 321 -0.98 3.53 16.75
CA ALA A 321 0.34 3.09 17.20
C ALA A 321 0.45 2.76 18.69
N LEU A 322 -0.45 3.30 19.54
CA LEU A 322 -0.45 3.10 21.00
C LEU A 322 -1.47 2.05 21.47
N SER A 323 -2.55 1.85 20.71
CA SER A 323 -3.58 0.83 20.96
C SER A 323 -3.21 -0.54 20.40
N ALA A 324 -2.11 -0.59 19.75
CA ALA A 324 -1.47 -1.76 19.21
C ALA A 324 -0.42 -2.37 20.25
#